data_638327fba035145c372562255f33b8bd
#
_entry.id   638327fba035145c372562255f33b8bd
#
_cell.length_a   1.000
_cell.length_b   1.000
_cell.length_c   1.000
_cell.angle_alpha   90.00
_cell.angle_beta   90.00
_cell.angle_gamma   90.00
#
_symmetry.space_group_name_H-M   'P 1'
#
loop_
_entity.id
_entity.type
_entity.pdbx_description
1 polymer ?
#
loop_
_entity_poly.entity_id
_entity_poly.type
_entity_poly.pdbx_seq_one_letter_code
_entity_poly.pdbx_strand_id
1 'polypeptide(L)'
;GKLPEEVGAIAAALAANDQPVLATRADAAHYEAVRALLPGAVYHERARCIVVGQQAPAESGWKVGVICAGTADLPVATEAIVALRSFGHTVEGFFDVGVAGIHRLLEEIDQIRACGVLIVVAGMEGALPSVVAGLISRPLIAVPTSVGYGANFGGVAALLSMLNSCGSGVTVVNIDNGFGAACAADDILRLTLESSTGSGH
;
A
#
# COMPACT_ATOMS: atom_id res chain seq x y z
N GLY A 1 19.70 -6.65 3.83
CA GLY A 1 18.64 -7.51 3.35
C GLY A 1 19.15 -8.93 3.17
N LYS A 2 18.28 -9.85 2.77
CA LYS A 2 18.68 -11.22 2.39
C LYS A 2 19.42 -11.21 1.05
N LEU A 3 20.28 -12.20 0.83
CA LEU A 3 20.94 -12.39 -0.46
C LEU A 3 19.92 -12.91 -1.51
N PRO A 4 20.14 -12.66 -2.81
CA PRO A 4 19.25 -13.13 -3.88
C PRO A 4 18.94 -14.62 -3.81
N GLU A 5 19.96 -15.46 -3.56
CA GLU A 5 19.84 -16.93 -3.46
C GLU A 5 18.97 -17.34 -2.26
N GLU A 6 19.08 -16.62 -1.14
CA GLU A 6 18.25 -16.85 0.05
C GLU A 6 16.78 -16.54 -0.23
N VAL A 7 16.53 -15.42 -0.94
CA VAL A 7 15.16 -15.04 -1.35
C VAL A 7 14.58 -16.08 -2.30
N GLY A 8 15.37 -16.56 -3.28
CA GLY A 8 14.96 -17.62 -4.19
C GLY A 8 14.58 -18.91 -3.45
N ALA A 9 15.44 -19.37 -2.53
CA ALA A 9 15.19 -20.59 -1.76
C ALA A 9 13.94 -20.48 -0.87
N ILE A 10 13.73 -19.32 -0.20
CA ILE A 10 12.55 -19.07 0.63
C ILE A 10 11.28 -19.04 -0.24
N ALA A 11 11.32 -18.34 -1.38
CA ALA A 11 10.21 -18.27 -2.31
C ALA A 11 9.80 -19.68 -2.81
N ALA A 12 10.78 -20.52 -3.18
CA ALA A 12 10.53 -21.89 -3.61
C ALA A 12 9.92 -22.74 -2.50
N ALA A 13 10.39 -22.61 -1.26
CA ALA A 13 9.85 -23.32 -0.11
C ALA A 13 8.38 -22.93 0.21
N LEU A 14 8.04 -21.65 0.10
CA LEU A 14 6.65 -21.17 0.27
C LEU A 14 5.74 -21.68 -0.86
N ALA A 15 6.18 -21.56 -2.11
CA ALA A 15 5.43 -22.01 -3.27
C ALA A 15 5.19 -23.54 -3.27
N ALA A 16 6.12 -24.34 -2.75
CA ALA A 16 5.95 -25.78 -2.61
C ALA A 16 4.84 -26.19 -1.63
N ASN A 17 4.37 -25.26 -0.79
CA ASN A 17 3.23 -25.45 0.12
C ASN A 17 1.98 -24.71 -0.37
N ASP A 18 1.86 -24.45 -1.67
CA ASP A 18 0.73 -23.73 -2.31
C ASP A 18 0.48 -22.34 -1.70
N GLN A 19 1.49 -21.72 -1.11
CA GLN A 19 1.38 -20.39 -0.56
C GLN A 19 1.79 -19.33 -1.59
N PRO A 20 1.01 -18.27 -1.77
CA PRO A 20 1.42 -17.14 -2.58
C PRO A 20 2.64 -16.46 -1.97
N VAL A 21 3.56 -16.02 -2.80
CA VAL A 21 4.81 -15.38 -2.38
C VAL A 21 4.77 -13.91 -2.74
N LEU A 22 5.05 -13.07 -1.76
CA LEU A 22 5.34 -11.65 -1.94
C LEU A 22 6.69 -11.33 -1.31
N ALA A 23 7.66 -10.92 -2.12
CA ALA A 23 8.92 -10.37 -1.63
C ALA A 23 8.94 -8.86 -1.93
N THR A 24 9.14 -8.04 -0.90
CA THR A 24 9.25 -6.59 -0.98
C THR A 24 10.70 -6.13 -0.90
N ARG A 25 10.98 -4.88 -1.34
CA ARG A 25 12.33 -4.29 -1.37
C ARG A 25 13.33 -5.13 -2.18
N ALA A 26 12.83 -5.87 -3.16
CA ALA A 26 13.62 -6.66 -4.07
C ALA A 26 14.22 -5.79 -5.20
N ASP A 27 15.27 -6.30 -5.83
CA ASP A 27 15.86 -5.76 -7.05
C ASP A 27 15.91 -6.83 -8.15
N ALA A 28 16.47 -6.48 -9.30
CA ALA A 28 16.56 -7.38 -10.45
C ALA A 28 17.35 -8.68 -10.14
N ALA A 29 18.39 -8.62 -9.29
CA ALA A 29 19.14 -9.80 -8.93
C ALA A 29 18.30 -10.78 -8.10
N HIS A 30 17.50 -10.27 -7.16
CA HIS A 30 16.54 -11.07 -6.40
C HIS A 30 15.50 -11.72 -7.33
N TYR A 31 14.99 -10.95 -8.31
CA TYR A 31 14.02 -11.46 -9.28
C TYR A 31 14.61 -12.59 -10.13
N GLU A 32 15.83 -12.46 -10.66
CA GLU A 32 16.45 -13.51 -11.44
C GLU A 32 16.66 -14.80 -10.62
N ALA A 33 17.05 -14.69 -9.35
CA ALA A 33 17.18 -15.84 -8.46
C ALA A 33 15.83 -16.53 -8.18
N VAL A 34 14.76 -15.76 -7.98
CA VAL A 34 13.41 -16.32 -7.79
C VAL A 34 12.90 -16.93 -9.08
N ARG A 35 13.05 -16.27 -10.23
CA ARG A 35 12.56 -16.72 -11.54
C ARG A 35 13.24 -18.02 -11.98
N ALA A 36 14.50 -18.21 -11.65
CA ALA A 36 15.23 -19.45 -11.97
C ALA A 36 14.59 -20.69 -11.31
N LEU A 37 13.99 -20.54 -10.13
CA LEU A 37 13.33 -21.61 -9.39
C LEU A 37 11.81 -21.63 -9.64
N LEU A 38 11.20 -20.48 -9.89
CA LEU A 38 9.76 -20.26 -10.06
C LEU A 38 9.52 -19.44 -11.34
N PRO A 39 9.40 -20.07 -12.51
CA PRO A 39 9.26 -19.36 -13.79
C PRO A 39 8.01 -18.46 -13.89
N GLY A 40 7.00 -18.69 -13.03
CA GLY A 40 5.78 -17.85 -12.94
C GLY A 40 5.94 -16.58 -12.09
N ALA A 41 7.16 -16.26 -11.61
CA ALA A 41 7.41 -15.05 -10.86
C ALA A 41 7.23 -13.79 -11.71
N VAL A 42 6.59 -12.77 -11.14
CA VAL A 42 6.39 -11.46 -11.75
C VAL A 42 7.12 -10.40 -10.93
N TYR A 43 7.96 -9.59 -11.59
CA TYR A 43 8.66 -8.48 -10.96
C TYR A 43 7.98 -7.15 -11.26
N HIS A 44 7.54 -6.49 -10.21
CA HIS A 44 7.01 -5.12 -10.25
C HIS A 44 8.14 -4.15 -9.91
N GLU A 45 8.89 -3.74 -10.93
CA GLU A 45 10.13 -2.97 -10.77
C GLU A 45 9.92 -1.69 -9.93
N ARG A 46 8.90 -0.87 -10.26
CA ARG A 46 8.61 0.37 -9.52
C ARG A 46 8.27 0.13 -8.06
N ALA A 47 7.54 -0.94 -7.76
CA ALA A 47 7.21 -1.35 -6.40
C ALA A 47 8.35 -2.08 -5.69
N ARG A 48 9.37 -2.51 -6.43
CA ARG A 48 10.43 -3.39 -5.95
C ARG A 48 9.89 -4.67 -5.30
N CYS A 49 8.82 -5.23 -5.90
CA CYS A 49 8.12 -6.41 -5.39
C CYS A 49 8.20 -7.56 -6.39
N ILE A 50 8.40 -8.77 -5.88
CA ILE A 50 8.29 -10.02 -6.63
C ILE A 50 7.06 -10.77 -6.13
N VAL A 51 6.19 -11.17 -7.04
CA VAL A 51 4.95 -11.92 -6.73
C VAL A 51 5.00 -13.28 -7.43
N VAL A 52 4.63 -14.34 -6.71
CA VAL A 52 4.40 -15.68 -7.28
C VAL A 52 3.06 -16.20 -6.76
N GLY A 53 2.17 -16.54 -7.68
CA GLY A 53 0.79 -16.88 -7.33
C GLY A 53 0.00 -15.66 -6.88
N GLN A 54 -1.28 -15.87 -6.61
CA GLN A 54 -2.18 -14.85 -6.04
C GLN A 54 -3.15 -15.55 -5.10
N GLN A 55 -3.55 -14.88 -4.04
CA GLN A 55 -4.68 -15.32 -3.24
C GLN A 55 -5.97 -15.22 -4.06
N ALA A 56 -6.94 -16.08 -3.75
CA ALA A 56 -8.29 -15.92 -4.28
C ALA A 56 -8.82 -14.53 -3.92
N PRO A 57 -9.67 -13.92 -4.80
CA PRO A 57 -10.25 -12.61 -4.51
C PRO A 57 -10.94 -12.61 -3.15
N ALA A 58 -10.63 -11.61 -2.32
CA ALA A 58 -11.30 -11.41 -1.06
C ALA A 58 -12.74 -10.96 -1.31
N GLU A 59 -13.72 -11.68 -0.76
CA GLU A 59 -15.15 -11.41 -0.94
C GLU A 59 -15.66 -10.25 -0.04
N SER A 60 -14.79 -9.30 0.33
CA SER A 60 -15.18 -8.19 1.23
C SER A 60 -16.23 -7.25 0.62
N GLY A 61 -16.40 -7.25 -0.70
CA GLY A 61 -17.24 -6.28 -1.40
C GLY A 61 -16.68 -4.85 -1.38
N TRP A 62 -15.61 -4.59 -0.64
CA TRP A 62 -14.97 -3.28 -0.53
C TRP A 62 -13.70 -3.19 -1.36
N LYS A 63 -13.47 -2.01 -1.93
CA LYS A 63 -12.19 -1.66 -2.56
C LYS A 63 -11.28 -0.94 -1.56
N VAL A 64 -9.97 -1.07 -1.73
CA VAL A 64 -9.00 -0.20 -1.07
C VAL A 64 -8.63 0.93 -2.02
N GLY A 65 -8.78 2.17 -1.57
CA GLY A 65 -8.31 3.35 -2.31
C GLY A 65 -6.85 3.65 -1.95
N VAL A 66 -5.96 3.70 -2.94
CA VAL A 66 -4.57 4.15 -2.74
C VAL A 66 -4.39 5.51 -3.39
N ILE A 67 -4.21 6.52 -2.56
CA ILE A 67 -4.13 7.94 -2.93
C ILE A 67 -2.68 8.38 -2.85
N CYS A 68 -2.15 8.99 -3.91
CA CYS A 68 -0.76 9.39 -4.02
C CYS A 68 -0.63 10.87 -4.36
N ALA A 69 0.15 11.62 -3.57
CA ALA A 69 0.32 13.06 -3.72
C ALA A 69 1.03 13.45 -5.02
N GLY A 70 2.17 12.84 -5.29
CA GLY A 70 2.98 13.17 -6.45
C GLY A 70 3.59 11.94 -7.13
N THR A 71 4.12 12.15 -8.32
CA THR A 71 4.73 11.06 -9.12
C THR A 71 5.97 10.45 -8.47
N ALA A 72 6.68 11.23 -7.64
CA ALA A 72 7.83 10.76 -6.89
C ALA A 72 7.45 9.78 -5.76
N ASP A 73 6.22 9.83 -5.26
CA ASP A 73 5.69 8.94 -4.22
C ASP A 73 5.18 7.60 -4.80
N LEU A 74 5.06 7.49 -6.12
CA LEU A 74 4.53 6.30 -6.81
C LEU A 74 5.23 4.98 -6.44
N PRO A 75 6.53 4.90 -6.18
CA PRO A 75 7.15 3.65 -5.76
C PRO A 75 6.49 3.06 -4.51
N VAL A 76 6.25 3.89 -3.49
CA VAL A 76 5.63 3.49 -2.22
C VAL A 76 4.14 3.16 -2.41
N ALA A 77 3.42 3.98 -3.19
CA ALA A 77 2.02 3.72 -3.53
C ALA A 77 1.87 2.41 -4.32
N THR A 78 2.78 2.15 -5.27
CA THR A 78 2.76 0.91 -6.07
C THR A 78 3.11 -0.31 -5.22
N GLU A 79 4.00 -0.19 -4.23
CA GLU A 79 4.27 -1.27 -3.26
C GLU A 79 2.98 -1.65 -2.52
N ALA A 80 2.24 -0.68 -2.01
CA ALA A 80 0.96 -0.94 -1.34
C ALA A 80 -0.06 -1.62 -2.28
N ILE A 81 -0.18 -1.15 -3.53
CA ILE A 81 -1.09 -1.73 -4.53
C ILE A 81 -0.73 -3.19 -4.84
N VAL A 82 0.55 -3.47 -5.08
CA VAL A 82 1.02 -4.83 -5.41
C VAL A 82 0.77 -5.77 -4.23
N ALA A 83 1.07 -5.31 -3.00
CA ALA A 83 0.83 -6.10 -1.79
C ALA A 83 -0.66 -6.42 -1.61
N LEU A 84 -1.54 -5.42 -1.70
CA LEU A 84 -2.99 -5.61 -1.57
C LEU A 84 -3.56 -6.55 -2.63
N ARG A 85 -3.10 -6.42 -3.87
CA ARG A 85 -3.53 -7.33 -4.95
C ARG A 85 -3.05 -8.76 -4.72
N SER A 86 -1.83 -8.94 -4.17
CA SER A 86 -1.34 -10.27 -3.81
C SER A 86 -2.13 -10.89 -2.65
N PHE A 87 -2.74 -10.07 -1.78
CA PHE A 87 -3.67 -10.50 -0.73
C PHE A 87 -5.11 -10.73 -1.23
N GLY A 88 -5.38 -10.53 -2.53
CA GLY A 88 -6.68 -10.74 -3.14
C GLY A 88 -7.62 -9.54 -3.12
N HIS A 89 -7.19 -8.36 -2.69
CA HIS A 89 -8.04 -7.17 -2.64
C HIS A 89 -8.19 -6.48 -3.99
N THR A 90 -9.38 -5.91 -4.22
CA THR A 90 -9.61 -4.96 -5.30
C THR A 90 -9.07 -3.60 -4.89
N VAL A 91 -8.20 -3.02 -5.72
CA VAL A 91 -7.50 -1.76 -5.43
C VAL A 91 -7.75 -0.74 -6.53
N GLU A 92 -8.14 0.45 -6.13
CA GLU A 92 -8.29 1.63 -6.98
C GLU A 92 -7.21 2.67 -6.64
N GLY A 93 -6.50 3.16 -7.65
CA GLY A 93 -5.39 4.09 -7.48
C GLY A 93 -5.76 5.50 -7.93
N PHE A 94 -5.49 6.50 -7.10
CA PHE A 94 -5.70 7.93 -7.35
C PHE A 94 -4.35 8.63 -7.27
N PHE A 95 -3.81 9.03 -8.41
CA PHE A 95 -2.44 9.54 -8.52
C PHE A 95 -2.39 11.00 -8.91
N ASP A 96 -1.32 11.69 -8.49
CA ASP A 96 -1.11 13.12 -8.77
C ASP A 96 -2.23 14.02 -8.22
N VAL A 97 -2.77 13.66 -7.06
CA VAL A 97 -3.85 14.39 -6.36
C VAL A 97 -3.34 15.13 -5.11
N GLY A 98 -2.10 15.63 -5.17
CA GLY A 98 -1.49 16.38 -4.07
C GLY A 98 -2.20 17.70 -3.76
N VAL A 99 -1.93 18.22 -2.55
CA VAL A 99 -2.60 19.44 -2.03
C VAL A 99 -2.31 20.70 -2.85
N ALA A 100 -1.19 20.75 -3.57
CA ALA A 100 -0.87 21.85 -4.47
C ALA A 100 -1.81 21.94 -5.69
N GLY A 101 -2.54 20.86 -5.98
CA GLY A 101 -3.57 20.81 -7.01
C GLY A 101 -4.85 20.19 -6.46
N ILE A 102 -5.38 20.75 -5.38
CA ILE A 102 -6.52 20.21 -4.62
C ILE A 102 -7.76 19.91 -5.48
N HIS A 103 -7.96 20.63 -6.58
CA HIS A 103 -9.05 20.40 -7.52
C HIS A 103 -9.02 18.97 -8.08
N ARG A 104 -7.85 18.39 -8.34
CA ARG A 104 -7.72 17.01 -8.83
C ARG A 104 -8.22 15.99 -7.81
N LEU A 105 -7.94 16.21 -6.52
CA LEU A 105 -8.48 15.38 -5.45
C LEU A 105 -10.01 15.50 -5.38
N LEU A 106 -10.55 16.71 -5.54
CA LEU A 106 -11.99 16.94 -5.48
C LEU A 106 -12.74 16.35 -6.68
N GLU A 107 -12.13 16.28 -7.84
CA GLU A 107 -12.66 15.59 -9.02
C GLU A 107 -12.85 14.08 -8.79
N GLU A 108 -11.98 13.46 -7.99
CA GLU A 108 -12.02 12.02 -7.69
C GLU A 108 -12.78 11.70 -6.39
N ILE A 109 -13.33 12.68 -5.68
CA ILE A 109 -13.81 12.54 -4.32
C ILE A 109 -14.91 11.49 -4.15
N ASP A 110 -15.80 11.35 -5.12
CA ASP A 110 -16.90 10.39 -5.04
C ASP A 110 -16.42 8.94 -5.24
N GLN A 111 -15.43 8.73 -6.09
CA GLN A 111 -14.78 7.42 -6.26
C GLN A 111 -13.99 7.05 -5.01
N ILE A 112 -13.27 8.00 -4.42
CA ILE A 112 -12.53 7.78 -3.17
C ILE A 112 -13.49 7.44 -2.02
N ARG A 113 -14.64 8.11 -1.91
CA ARG A 113 -15.69 7.83 -0.91
C ARG A 113 -16.29 6.43 -1.03
N ALA A 114 -16.29 5.85 -2.24
CA ALA A 114 -16.77 4.50 -2.48
C ALA A 114 -15.82 3.40 -1.98
N CYS A 115 -14.57 3.74 -1.65
CA CYS A 115 -13.61 2.82 -1.06
C CYS A 115 -13.93 2.55 0.43
N GLY A 116 -13.64 1.33 0.89
CA GLY A 116 -13.86 0.93 2.28
C GLY A 116 -12.74 1.36 3.22
N VAL A 117 -11.49 1.32 2.73
CA VAL A 117 -10.28 1.72 3.44
C VAL A 117 -9.42 2.56 2.50
N LEU A 118 -8.74 3.56 3.04
CA LEU A 118 -7.87 4.46 2.28
C LEU A 118 -6.42 4.34 2.74
N ILE A 119 -5.50 4.25 1.79
CA ILE A 119 -4.06 4.42 2.01
C ILE A 119 -3.66 5.72 1.33
N VAL A 120 -3.10 6.66 2.07
CA VAL A 120 -2.71 7.98 1.56
C VAL A 120 -1.20 8.16 1.67
N VAL A 121 -0.54 8.22 0.52
CA VAL A 121 0.93 8.27 0.39
C VAL A 121 1.36 9.68 0.04
N ALA A 122 2.20 10.29 0.86
CA ALA A 122 2.68 11.65 0.64
C ALA A 122 4.07 11.88 1.26
N GLY A 123 4.93 12.56 0.51
CA GLY A 123 6.18 13.10 0.99
C GLY A 123 6.07 14.59 1.35
N MET A 124 7.16 15.34 1.19
CA MET A 124 7.25 16.78 1.48
C MET A 124 6.79 17.10 2.91
N GLU A 125 5.73 17.90 3.06
CA GLU A 125 5.13 18.28 4.33
C GLU A 125 4.06 17.32 4.85
N GLY A 126 3.69 16.28 4.08
CA GLY A 126 2.74 15.26 4.51
C GLY A 126 1.31 15.75 4.75
N ALA A 127 0.85 16.79 4.07
CA ALA A 127 -0.44 17.42 4.34
C ALA A 127 -1.66 16.64 3.78
N LEU A 128 -1.46 15.86 2.71
CA LEU A 128 -2.55 15.19 1.99
C LEU A 128 -3.43 14.30 2.90
N PRO A 129 -2.91 13.48 3.82
CA PRO A 129 -3.74 12.65 4.69
C PRO A 129 -4.70 13.45 5.56
N SER A 130 -4.28 14.61 6.08
CA SER A 130 -5.14 15.49 6.88
C SER A 130 -6.30 16.07 6.04
N VAL A 131 -6.02 16.44 4.79
CA VAL A 131 -7.05 16.94 3.86
C VAL A 131 -8.05 15.85 3.53
N VAL A 132 -7.58 14.65 3.17
CA VAL A 132 -8.46 13.52 2.86
C VAL A 132 -9.32 13.13 4.07
N ALA A 133 -8.74 13.08 5.27
CA ALA A 133 -9.47 12.78 6.51
C ALA A 133 -10.55 13.83 6.83
N GLY A 134 -10.35 15.09 6.46
CA GLY A 134 -11.36 16.14 6.59
C GLY A 134 -12.52 16.03 5.59
N LEU A 135 -12.33 15.33 4.48
CA LEU A 135 -13.33 15.19 3.41
C LEU A 135 -14.09 13.87 3.44
N ILE A 136 -13.52 12.82 4.07
CA ILE A 136 -13.99 11.45 3.96
C ILE A 136 -13.95 10.77 5.32
N SER A 137 -15.06 10.10 5.68
CA SER A 137 -15.19 9.35 6.92
C SER A 137 -14.98 7.85 6.64
N ARG A 138 -13.71 7.47 6.46
CA ARG A 138 -13.25 6.07 6.25
C ARG A 138 -11.96 5.83 7.04
N PRO A 139 -11.66 4.58 7.45
CA PRO A 139 -10.34 4.27 7.97
C PRO A 139 -9.26 4.72 6.99
N LEU A 140 -8.29 5.49 7.48
CA LEU A 140 -7.23 6.09 6.68
C LEU A 140 -5.87 5.73 7.25
N ILE A 141 -5.04 5.13 6.40
CA ILE A 141 -3.66 4.76 6.72
C ILE A 141 -2.75 5.71 5.95
N ALA A 142 -2.06 6.58 6.67
CA ALA A 142 -1.13 7.55 6.13
C ALA A 142 0.28 6.95 6.02
N VAL A 143 0.88 7.09 4.86
CA VAL A 143 2.23 6.60 4.56
C VAL A 143 3.12 7.80 4.24
N PRO A 144 3.97 8.23 5.17
CA PRO A 144 4.97 9.24 4.87
C PRO A 144 6.02 8.66 3.92
N THR A 145 6.50 9.45 2.97
CA THR A 145 7.61 9.05 2.12
C THR A 145 8.86 9.86 2.38
N SER A 146 10.03 9.30 2.06
CA SER A 146 11.32 9.99 2.12
C SER A 146 11.48 11.06 1.02
N VAL A 147 10.52 11.17 0.13
CA VAL A 147 10.49 12.13 -0.98
C VAL A 147 10.38 13.54 -0.44
N GLY A 148 11.33 14.38 -0.84
CA GLY A 148 11.36 15.78 -0.43
C GLY A 148 12.75 16.40 -0.53
N TYR A 149 12.84 17.68 -0.19
CA TYR A 149 14.07 18.44 -0.15
C TYR A 149 14.05 19.41 1.05
N GLY A 150 15.17 20.12 1.29
CA GLY A 150 15.26 21.07 2.39
C GLY A 150 15.10 20.42 3.76
N ALA A 151 14.13 20.87 4.56
CA ALA A 151 13.87 20.39 5.92
C ALA A 151 13.04 19.10 5.98
N ASN A 152 12.98 18.31 4.91
CA ASN A 152 12.24 17.04 4.89
C ASN A 152 12.88 15.95 5.78
N PHE A 153 14.22 15.99 5.99
CA PHE A 153 14.96 15.00 6.79
C PHE A 153 14.63 13.56 6.45
N GLY A 154 14.58 13.20 5.14
CA GLY A 154 14.31 11.83 4.71
C GLY A 154 12.92 11.33 5.08
N GLY A 155 11.93 12.20 5.11
CA GLY A 155 10.52 11.87 5.40
C GLY A 155 10.08 12.11 6.84
N VAL A 156 11.00 12.54 7.74
CA VAL A 156 10.65 12.84 9.14
C VAL A 156 9.64 13.99 9.23
N ALA A 157 9.75 15.01 8.38
CA ALA A 157 8.80 16.11 8.35
C ALA A 157 7.38 15.61 8.00
N ALA A 158 7.25 14.77 6.98
CA ALA A 158 5.98 14.15 6.61
C ALA A 158 5.43 13.26 7.73
N LEU A 159 6.28 12.43 8.35
CA LEU A 159 5.89 11.57 9.47
C LEU A 159 5.33 12.37 10.64
N LEU A 160 6.04 13.41 11.08
CA LEU A 160 5.61 14.24 12.20
C LEU A 160 4.32 15.01 11.89
N SER A 161 4.18 15.52 10.67
CA SER A 161 2.95 16.16 10.21
C SER A 161 1.76 15.22 10.27
N MET A 162 1.90 13.99 9.76
CA MET A 162 0.85 12.97 9.78
C MET A 162 0.47 12.54 11.20
N LEU A 163 1.47 12.35 12.10
CA LEU A 163 1.24 12.03 13.51
C LEU A 163 0.52 13.16 14.27
N ASN A 164 0.68 14.41 13.85
CA ASN A 164 0.01 15.58 14.41
C ASN A 164 -1.27 15.95 13.66
N SER A 165 -1.79 15.09 12.78
CA SER A 165 -3.02 15.36 12.06
C SER A 165 -4.20 15.56 13.02
N CYS A 166 -5.01 16.61 12.79
CA CYS A 166 -6.28 16.80 13.49
C CYS A 166 -7.43 16.00 12.86
N GLY A 167 -7.20 15.33 11.72
CA GLY A 167 -8.19 14.48 11.07
C GLY A 167 -8.48 13.23 11.89
N SER A 168 -9.74 12.94 12.14
CA SER A 168 -10.13 11.74 12.90
C SER A 168 -9.89 10.48 12.08
N GLY A 169 -9.39 9.41 12.72
CA GLY A 169 -9.20 8.11 12.10
C GLY A 169 -7.92 7.97 11.26
N VAL A 170 -7.01 8.93 11.32
CA VAL A 170 -5.69 8.82 10.67
C VAL A 170 -4.79 7.92 11.49
N THR A 171 -4.36 6.81 10.89
CA THR A 171 -3.33 5.91 11.42
C THR A 171 -2.08 6.07 10.58
N VAL A 172 -0.90 6.11 11.19
CA VAL A 172 0.35 6.38 10.48
C VAL A 172 1.27 5.17 10.55
N VAL A 173 1.82 4.77 9.42
CA VAL A 173 2.86 3.73 9.34
C VAL A 173 4.26 4.37 9.21
N ASN A 174 5.29 3.55 9.19
CA ASN A 174 6.67 4.02 9.04
C ASN A 174 6.93 4.65 7.66
N ILE A 175 8.01 5.42 7.54
CA ILE A 175 8.45 6.06 6.29
C ILE A 175 8.71 5.00 5.21
N ASP A 176 8.26 5.26 3.98
CA ASP A 176 8.39 4.40 2.80
C ASP A 176 7.85 2.96 3.03
N ASN A 177 6.82 2.81 3.86
CA ASN A 177 6.28 1.50 4.21
C ASN A 177 4.90 1.24 3.59
N GLY A 178 4.85 1.16 2.25
CA GLY A 178 3.65 0.79 1.50
C GLY A 178 3.12 -0.60 1.86
N PHE A 179 4.04 -1.55 2.09
CA PHE A 179 3.70 -2.90 2.54
C PHE A 179 3.00 -2.92 3.90
N GLY A 180 3.53 -2.18 4.89
CA GLY A 180 2.91 -2.10 6.22
C GLY A 180 1.51 -1.49 6.17
N ALA A 181 1.29 -0.49 5.29
CA ALA A 181 -0.04 0.06 5.07
C ALA A 181 -0.99 -0.96 4.42
N ALA A 182 -0.50 -1.75 3.48
CA ALA A 182 -1.28 -2.82 2.85
C ALA A 182 -1.71 -3.89 3.88
N CYS A 183 -0.81 -4.31 4.77
CA CYS A 183 -1.14 -5.25 5.86
C CYS A 183 -2.22 -4.68 6.79
N ALA A 184 -2.08 -3.42 7.22
CA ALA A 184 -3.08 -2.79 8.08
C ALA A 184 -4.46 -2.66 7.40
N ALA A 185 -4.50 -2.37 6.09
CA ALA A 185 -5.74 -2.34 5.32
C ALA A 185 -6.36 -3.75 5.18
N ASP A 186 -5.54 -4.77 4.95
CA ASP A 186 -5.97 -6.18 4.90
C ASP A 186 -6.61 -6.61 6.24
N ASP A 187 -5.96 -6.33 7.36
CA ASP A 187 -6.48 -6.64 8.69
C ASP A 187 -7.85 -5.97 8.95
N ILE A 188 -7.99 -4.69 8.58
CA ILE A 188 -9.28 -3.97 8.73
C ILE A 188 -10.38 -4.65 7.91
N LEU A 189 -10.09 -5.03 6.66
CA LEU A 189 -11.08 -5.63 5.77
C LEU A 189 -11.43 -7.07 6.17
N ARG A 190 -10.49 -7.85 6.70
CA ARG A 190 -10.74 -9.20 7.22
C ARG A 190 -11.74 -9.20 8.39
N LEU A 191 -11.65 -8.23 9.29
CA LEU A 191 -12.61 -8.08 10.38
C LEU A 191 -14.04 -7.85 9.87
N THR A 192 -14.22 -7.17 8.73
CA THR A 192 -15.56 -6.98 8.14
C THR A 192 -16.13 -8.26 7.57
N LEU A 193 -15.29 -9.17 7.05
CA LEU A 193 -15.71 -10.49 6.54
C LEU A 193 -16.16 -11.41 7.68
N GLU A 194 -15.40 -11.47 8.76
CA GLU A 194 -15.73 -12.30 9.93
C GLU A 194 -17.07 -11.89 10.56
N SER A 195 -17.35 -10.58 10.63
CA SER A 195 -18.61 -10.08 11.15
C SER A 195 -19.82 -10.40 10.27
N SER A 196 -19.65 -10.54 8.96
CA SER A 196 -20.73 -10.89 8.02
C SER A 196 -21.07 -12.39 8.02
N THR A 197 -20.12 -13.25 8.39
CA THR A 197 -20.32 -14.71 8.47
C THR A 197 -20.84 -15.18 9.84
N GLY A 198 -20.66 -14.34 10.89
CA GLY A 198 -21.07 -14.65 12.27
C GLY A 198 -22.52 -14.31 12.64
N SER A 199 -23.32 -13.70 11.76
CA SER A 199 -24.71 -13.31 12.04
C SER A 199 -25.77 -14.38 11.72
N GLY A 200 -25.36 -15.66 11.64
CA GLY A 200 -26.22 -16.81 11.33
C GLY A 200 -26.39 -17.79 12.49
N HIS A 201 -26.66 -17.29 13.71
CA HIS A 201 -27.11 -18.15 14.82
C HIS A 201 -28.25 -17.50 15.56
#